data_d092694c33613d36543ae69ef5d83352
#
_entry.id   d092694c33613d36543ae69ef5d83352
#
_cell.length_a   1.000
_cell.length_b   1.000
_cell.length_c   1.000
_cell.angle_alpha   90.00
_cell.angle_beta   90.00
_cell.angle_gamma   90.00
#
_symmetry.space_group_name_H-M   'P 1'
#
loop_
_entity.id
_entity.type
_entity.pdbx_description
1 polymer ?
#
loop_
_entity_poly.entity_id
_entity_poly.type
_entity_poly.pdbx_seq_one_letter_code
_entity_poly.pdbx_strand_id
1 'polypeptide(L)'
;MRNMITMGEFIVKKQADYPTATGELTSLLSSIRLAAKVVNREINKAGLADIIGSMGAENVQGEVQQKLDVYANERFKAALEARGEVCGMASEEEEDFVSFDSELSRHSKYVVLIDPLDGSSNIDVNVSVGTIFSIYRRVSKPGAGVTLEDFLQPGNRQVAAGYVVY
;
A
#
# COMPACT_ATOMS: atom_id res chain seq x y z
N MET A 1 31.04 3.30 7.87
CA MET A 1 29.88 2.90 7.01
C MET A 1 28.68 2.69 7.89
N ARG A 2 27.55 3.37 7.69
CA ARG A 2 26.28 2.98 8.33
C ARG A 2 25.91 1.61 7.75
N ASN A 3 25.80 0.59 8.59
CA ASN A 3 25.29 -0.71 8.15
C ASN A 3 23.85 -0.51 7.67
N MET A 4 23.62 -0.68 6.38
CA MET A 4 22.24 -0.75 5.86
C MET A 4 21.56 -1.96 6.51
N ILE A 5 20.38 -1.75 7.04
CA ILE A 5 19.54 -2.80 7.63
C ILE A 5 18.35 -3.03 6.73
N THR A 6 18.05 -4.27 6.43
CA THR A 6 16.83 -4.62 5.68
C THR A 6 15.60 -4.49 6.59
N MET A 7 14.43 -4.27 5.98
CA MET A 7 13.17 -4.25 6.73
C MET A 7 12.96 -5.53 7.54
N GLY A 8 13.32 -6.69 6.98
CA GLY A 8 13.22 -7.97 7.68
C GLY A 8 14.12 -8.03 8.93
N GLU A 9 15.38 -7.59 8.83
CA GLU A 9 16.31 -7.51 9.98
C GLU A 9 15.83 -6.53 11.03
N PHE A 10 15.26 -5.38 10.61
CA PHE A 10 14.67 -4.41 11.53
C PHE A 10 13.50 -5.02 12.30
N ILE A 11 12.57 -5.69 11.61
CA ILE A 11 11.42 -6.35 12.23
C ILE A 11 11.86 -7.40 13.24
N VAL A 12 12.81 -8.28 12.86
CA VAL A 12 13.33 -9.32 13.77
C VAL A 12 13.94 -8.71 15.02
N LYS A 13 14.75 -7.65 14.87
CA LYS A 13 15.33 -6.95 16.02
C LYS A 13 14.26 -6.33 16.93
N LYS A 14 13.19 -5.80 16.36
CA LYS A 14 12.10 -5.17 17.11
C LYS A 14 11.08 -6.15 17.67
N GLN A 15 11.03 -7.36 17.19
CA GLN A 15 10.07 -8.37 17.66
C GLN A 15 10.26 -8.70 19.16
N ALA A 16 11.49 -8.61 19.68
CA ALA A 16 11.76 -8.80 21.10
C ALA A 16 11.04 -7.78 22.00
N ASP A 17 10.77 -6.58 21.49
CA ASP A 17 10.04 -5.52 22.20
C ASP A 17 8.52 -5.80 22.27
N TYR A 18 8.03 -6.79 21.51
CA TYR A 18 6.59 -7.10 21.35
C TYR A 18 6.34 -8.62 21.43
N PRO A 19 6.49 -9.23 22.62
CA PRO A 19 6.40 -10.71 22.78
C PRO A 19 5.03 -11.31 22.43
N THR A 20 3.98 -10.48 22.40
CA THR A 20 2.61 -10.90 22.03
C THR A 20 2.26 -10.66 20.56
N ALA A 21 3.23 -10.24 19.75
CA ALA A 21 2.99 -9.98 18.32
C ALA A 21 2.70 -11.29 17.58
N THR A 22 1.61 -11.32 16.82
CA THR A 22 1.12 -12.50 16.08
C THR A 22 1.67 -12.60 14.66
N GLY A 23 2.49 -11.64 14.22
CA GLY A 23 3.14 -11.64 12.91
C GLY A 23 2.33 -11.04 11.77
N GLU A 24 1.05 -10.74 11.95
CA GLU A 24 0.16 -10.21 10.90
C GLU A 24 0.65 -8.88 10.32
N LEU A 25 1.11 -7.94 11.17
CA LEU A 25 1.69 -6.69 10.69
C LEU A 25 2.97 -6.93 9.88
N THR A 26 3.78 -7.89 10.29
CA THR A 26 5.00 -8.29 9.56
C THR A 26 4.66 -8.85 8.18
N SER A 27 3.63 -9.68 8.10
CA SER A 27 3.13 -10.26 6.86
C SER A 27 2.59 -9.16 5.93
N LEU A 28 1.77 -8.24 6.47
CA LEU A 28 1.26 -7.09 5.74
C LEU A 28 2.39 -6.22 5.16
N LEU A 29 3.37 -5.84 5.97
CA LEU A 29 4.54 -5.07 5.52
C LEU A 29 5.34 -5.84 4.45
N SER A 30 5.39 -7.16 4.53
CA SER A 30 6.03 -8.00 3.52
C SER A 30 5.27 -8.00 2.20
N SER A 31 3.94 -7.94 2.23
CA SER A 31 3.08 -7.79 1.05
C SER A 31 3.31 -6.44 0.37
N ILE A 32 3.33 -5.34 1.13
CA ILE A 32 3.67 -4.00 0.61
C ILE A 32 5.08 -4.01 -0.03
N ARG A 33 6.07 -4.57 0.66
CA ARG A 33 7.44 -4.67 0.12
C ARG A 33 7.51 -5.44 -1.19
N LEU A 34 6.72 -6.52 -1.32
CA LEU A 34 6.68 -7.32 -2.55
C LEU A 34 6.06 -6.51 -3.69
N ALA A 35 4.92 -5.87 -3.47
CA ALA A 35 4.27 -5.01 -4.46
C ALA A 35 5.22 -3.88 -4.90
N ALA A 36 5.86 -3.19 -3.95
CA ALA A 36 6.81 -2.13 -4.24
C ALA A 36 7.97 -2.60 -5.14
N LYS A 37 8.51 -3.81 -4.91
CA LYS A 37 9.55 -4.38 -5.78
C LYS A 37 9.05 -4.65 -7.20
N VAL A 38 7.81 -5.10 -7.34
CA VAL A 38 7.19 -5.33 -8.64
C VAL A 38 6.98 -4.01 -9.37
N VAL A 39 6.43 -3.00 -8.68
CA VAL A 39 6.23 -1.65 -9.22
C VAL A 39 7.58 -1.04 -9.64
N ASN A 40 8.59 -1.05 -8.77
CA ASN A 40 9.92 -0.54 -9.08
C ASN A 40 10.52 -1.19 -10.34
N ARG A 41 10.33 -2.50 -10.52
CA ARG A 41 10.79 -3.18 -11.74
C ARG A 41 10.13 -2.62 -12.99
N GLU A 42 8.84 -2.33 -12.94
CA GLU A 42 8.12 -1.79 -14.10
C GLU A 42 8.44 -0.30 -14.33
N ILE A 43 8.63 0.50 -13.28
CA ILE A 43 9.13 1.88 -13.40
C ILE A 43 10.47 1.90 -14.18
N ASN A 44 11.40 1.01 -13.79
CA ASN A 44 12.70 0.92 -14.47
C ASN A 44 12.63 0.42 -15.93
N LYS A 45 11.49 -0.15 -16.32
CA LYS A 45 11.23 -0.60 -17.70
C LYS A 45 10.32 0.36 -18.47
N ALA A 46 9.79 1.37 -17.83
CA ALA A 46 8.71 2.20 -18.35
C ALA A 46 8.99 2.74 -19.76
N GLY A 47 10.22 3.14 -20.06
CA GLY A 47 10.66 3.55 -21.40
C GLY A 47 10.72 2.42 -22.44
N LEU A 48 10.66 1.15 -22.01
CA LEU A 48 10.76 -0.03 -22.88
C LEU A 48 9.42 -0.74 -23.07
N ALA A 49 8.49 -0.60 -22.12
CA ALA A 49 7.28 -1.43 -22.02
C ALA A 49 5.97 -0.69 -22.37
N ASP A 50 6.06 0.50 -22.93
CA ASP A 50 4.88 1.35 -23.26
C ASP A 50 3.88 1.51 -22.12
N ILE A 51 4.39 1.58 -20.89
CA ILE A 51 3.61 1.77 -19.66
C ILE A 51 3.47 3.26 -19.33
N ILE A 52 4.37 4.10 -19.85
CA ILE A 52 4.33 5.54 -19.69
C ILE A 52 3.28 6.14 -20.64
N GLY A 53 2.55 7.09 -20.15
CA GLY A 53 1.59 7.86 -20.90
C GLY A 53 0.22 7.90 -20.24
N SER A 54 -0.51 8.94 -20.55
CA SER A 54 -1.87 9.14 -20.05
C SER A 54 -2.82 8.12 -20.64
N MET A 55 -3.68 7.57 -19.80
CA MET A 55 -4.80 6.73 -20.22
C MET A 55 -6.02 7.54 -20.65
N GLY A 56 -5.97 8.87 -20.57
CA GLY A 56 -7.08 9.75 -20.91
C GLY A 56 -8.21 9.77 -19.88
N ALA A 57 -7.97 9.20 -18.70
CA ALA A 57 -8.88 9.26 -17.55
C ALA A 57 -8.27 10.15 -16.47
N GLU A 58 -9.11 10.72 -15.63
CA GLU A 58 -8.72 11.50 -14.47
C GLU A 58 -9.01 10.71 -13.20
N ASN A 59 -8.17 10.86 -12.17
CA ASN A 59 -8.45 10.34 -10.84
C ASN A 59 -9.41 11.27 -10.07
N VAL A 60 -9.78 10.91 -8.84
CA VAL A 60 -10.73 11.68 -8.01
C VAL A 60 -10.25 13.08 -7.66
N GLN A 61 -8.94 13.37 -7.73
CA GLN A 61 -8.37 14.69 -7.54
C GLN A 61 -8.30 15.50 -8.85
N GLY A 62 -8.75 14.94 -9.99
CA GLY A 62 -8.74 15.59 -11.29
C GLY A 62 -7.39 15.56 -12.02
N GLU A 63 -6.42 14.81 -11.51
CA GLU A 63 -5.15 14.56 -12.20
C GLU A 63 -5.32 13.57 -13.35
N VAL A 64 -4.54 13.75 -14.43
CA VAL A 64 -4.54 12.79 -15.54
C VAL A 64 -3.86 11.49 -15.08
N GLN A 65 -4.64 10.42 -15.02
CA GLN A 65 -4.15 9.12 -14.58
C GLN A 65 -3.14 8.54 -15.55
N GLN A 66 -2.02 8.13 -15.05
CA GLN A 66 -0.95 7.48 -15.81
C GLN A 66 -1.18 5.96 -15.86
N LYS A 67 -0.76 5.31 -16.92
CA LYS A 67 -0.82 3.84 -17.04
C LYS A 67 -0.09 3.16 -15.87
N LEU A 68 1.00 3.76 -15.40
CA LEU A 68 1.80 3.20 -14.32
C LEU A 68 1.13 3.33 -12.96
N ASP A 69 0.31 4.38 -12.75
CA ASP A 69 -0.52 4.56 -11.54
C ASP A 69 -1.54 3.43 -11.43
N VAL A 70 -2.28 3.16 -12.51
CA VAL A 70 -3.23 2.04 -12.58
C VAL A 70 -2.52 0.71 -12.29
N TYR A 71 -1.36 0.50 -12.91
CA TYR A 71 -0.57 -0.71 -12.68
C TYR A 71 -0.13 -0.83 -11.22
N ALA A 72 0.40 0.25 -10.63
CA ALA A 72 0.83 0.26 -9.24
C ALA A 72 -0.34 -0.05 -8.29
N ASN A 73 -1.48 0.63 -8.47
CA ASN A 73 -2.69 0.40 -7.69
C ASN A 73 -3.12 -1.06 -7.71
N GLU A 74 -3.24 -1.66 -8.90
CA GLU A 74 -3.62 -3.07 -9.04
C GLU A 74 -2.61 -4.03 -8.39
N ARG A 75 -1.31 -3.73 -8.43
CA ARG A 75 -0.29 -4.56 -7.78
C ARG A 75 -0.38 -4.50 -6.26
N PHE A 76 -0.58 -3.32 -5.67
CA PHE A 76 -0.77 -3.18 -4.24
C PHE A 76 -2.07 -3.83 -3.77
N LYS A 77 -3.18 -3.58 -4.47
CA LYS A 77 -4.49 -4.19 -4.20
C LYS A 77 -4.39 -5.72 -4.15
N ALA A 78 -3.85 -6.33 -5.21
CA ALA A 78 -3.66 -7.78 -5.27
C ALA A 78 -2.75 -8.32 -4.16
N ALA A 79 -1.67 -7.62 -3.84
CA ALA A 79 -0.73 -8.05 -2.79
C ALA A 79 -1.33 -7.95 -1.38
N LEU A 80 -2.17 -6.95 -1.12
CA LEU A 80 -2.85 -6.74 0.16
C LEU A 80 -3.99 -7.75 0.37
N GLU A 81 -4.73 -8.08 -0.69
CA GLU A 81 -5.81 -9.05 -0.65
C GLU A 81 -5.31 -10.48 -0.47
N ALA A 82 -4.19 -10.84 -1.11
CA ALA A 82 -3.74 -12.22 -1.28
C ALA A 82 -3.53 -13.03 0.00
N ARG A 83 -3.24 -12.38 1.13
CA ARG A 83 -2.92 -13.04 2.39
C ARG A 83 -3.97 -12.89 3.48
N GLY A 84 -4.96 -12.01 3.26
CA GLY A 84 -6.05 -11.82 4.20
C GLY A 84 -5.70 -11.10 5.51
N GLU A 85 -4.56 -10.38 5.59
CA GLU A 85 -4.25 -9.57 6.77
C GLU A 85 -4.94 -8.21 6.78
N VAL A 86 -5.55 -7.82 5.65
CA VAL A 86 -6.20 -6.52 5.41
C VAL A 86 -7.66 -6.74 5.08
N CYS A 87 -8.56 -5.99 5.71
CA CYS A 87 -9.99 -6.04 5.40
C CYS A 87 -10.44 -5.04 4.34
N GLY A 88 -9.61 -4.04 4.06
CA GLY A 88 -9.90 -3.05 3.02
C GLY A 88 -8.76 -2.07 2.82
N MET A 89 -8.82 -1.38 1.70
CA MET A 89 -7.85 -0.40 1.26
C MET A 89 -8.56 0.86 0.80
N ALA A 90 -8.06 2.03 1.17
CA ALA A 90 -8.40 3.30 0.55
C ALA A 90 -7.18 3.76 -0.24
N SER A 91 -7.34 3.95 -1.54
CA SER A 91 -6.28 4.36 -2.47
C SER A 91 -6.59 5.74 -3.03
N GLU A 92 -5.53 6.50 -3.33
CA GLU A 92 -5.65 7.76 -4.06
C GLU A 92 -6.25 7.56 -5.44
N GLU A 93 -6.01 6.38 -6.03
CA GLU A 93 -6.45 6.01 -7.38
C GLU A 93 -7.89 5.46 -7.45
N GLU A 94 -8.58 5.34 -6.31
CA GLU A 94 -9.95 4.79 -6.25
C GLU A 94 -10.91 5.86 -5.73
N GLU A 95 -12.10 5.96 -6.34
CA GLU A 95 -13.14 6.91 -5.93
C GLU A 95 -13.69 6.61 -4.53
N ASP A 96 -13.70 5.35 -4.14
CA ASP A 96 -14.18 4.87 -2.84
C ASP A 96 -13.20 3.84 -2.27
N PHE A 97 -13.35 3.48 -1.00
CA PHE A 97 -12.54 2.42 -0.43
C PHE A 97 -12.92 1.05 -1.02
N VAL A 98 -11.92 0.17 -1.10
CA VAL A 98 -12.08 -1.21 -1.56
C VAL A 98 -12.21 -2.14 -0.36
N SER A 99 -13.28 -2.93 -0.30
CA SER A 99 -13.46 -4.01 0.67
C SER A 99 -12.87 -5.31 0.15
N PHE A 100 -12.14 -6.03 0.99
CA PHE A 100 -11.64 -7.37 0.67
C PHE A 100 -12.55 -8.41 1.31
N ASP A 101 -13.26 -9.17 0.49
CA ASP A 101 -14.39 -10.00 0.92
C ASP A 101 -14.06 -11.48 1.16
N SER A 102 -12.77 -11.88 1.08
CA SER A 102 -12.38 -13.22 1.48
C SER A 102 -12.70 -13.48 2.96
N GLU A 103 -12.96 -14.70 3.33
CA GLU A 103 -13.24 -15.07 4.73
C GLU A 103 -12.11 -14.62 5.67
N LEU A 104 -10.86 -14.75 5.24
CA LEU A 104 -9.69 -14.28 6.00
C LEU A 104 -9.69 -12.75 6.14
N SER A 105 -9.90 -12.04 5.04
CA SER A 105 -9.92 -10.57 5.03
C SER A 105 -11.02 -10.00 5.92
N ARG A 106 -12.21 -10.57 5.90
CA ARG A 106 -13.33 -10.14 6.76
C ARG A 106 -13.02 -10.21 8.26
N HIS A 107 -12.14 -11.12 8.67
CA HIS A 107 -11.73 -11.28 10.07
C HIS A 107 -10.40 -10.58 10.38
N SER A 108 -9.77 -9.95 9.40
CA SER A 108 -8.49 -9.27 9.58
C SER A 108 -8.60 -8.02 10.46
N LYS A 109 -7.46 -7.55 10.96
CA LYS A 109 -7.37 -6.47 11.94
C LYS A 109 -7.01 -5.12 11.36
N TYR A 110 -6.62 -5.07 10.08
CA TYR A 110 -6.00 -3.89 9.50
C TYR A 110 -6.75 -3.35 8.29
N VAL A 111 -6.71 -2.03 8.13
CA VAL A 111 -6.99 -1.32 6.89
C VAL A 111 -5.75 -0.55 6.46
N VAL A 112 -5.61 -0.33 5.16
CA VAL A 112 -4.47 0.40 4.57
C VAL A 112 -4.99 1.59 3.79
N LEU A 113 -4.40 2.76 4.03
CA LEU A 113 -4.53 3.93 3.16
C LEU A 113 -3.24 4.05 2.37
N ILE A 114 -3.32 4.29 1.07
CA ILE A 114 -2.17 4.24 0.20
C ILE A 114 -2.28 5.23 -0.95
N ASP A 115 -1.18 5.89 -1.26
CA ASP A 115 -0.89 6.44 -2.57
C ASP A 115 0.09 5.49 -3.25
N PRO A 116 -0.35 4.75 -4.26
CA PRO A 116 0.46 3.69 -4.88
C PRO A 116 1.69 4.23 -5.61
N LEU A 117 1.60 5.44 -6.15
CA LEU A 117 2.69 6.04 -6.93
C LEU A 117 2.73 7.57 -6.81
N ASP A 118 3.03 8.06 -5.61
CA ASP A 118 3.22 9.48 -5.30
C ASP A 118 4.25 10.12 -6.22
N GLY A 119 3.87 11.24 -6.82
CA GLY A 119 4.70 11.99 -7.75
C GLY A 119 4.73 11.45 -9.19
N SER A 120 3.81 10.58 -9.58
CA SER A 120 3.74 9.95 -10.91
C SER A 120 3.74 10.96 -12.06
N SER A 121 3.15 12.14 -11.89
CA SER A 121 3.16 13.23 -12.87
C SER A 121 4.56 13.73 -13.23
N ASN A 122 5.58 13.37 -12.46
CA ASN A 122 6.98 13.77 -12.68
C ASN A 122 7.87 12.65 -13.25
N ILE A 123 7.29 11.50 -13.59
CA ILE A 123 8.05 10.35 -14.13
C ILE A 123 8.80 10.72 -15.41
N ASP A 124 8.16 11.47 -16.29
CA ASP A 124 8.74 11.87 -17.59
C ASP A 124 9.96 12.78 -17.47
N VAL A 125 10.13 13.46 -16.34
CA VAL A 125 11.28 14.33 -16.07
C VAL A 125 12.30 13.68 -15.13
N ASN A 126 12.17 12.39 -14.89
CA ASN A 126 13.08 11.58 -14.07
C ASN A 126 13.27 12.11 -12.63
N VAL A 127 12.20 12.62 -12.04
CA VAL A 127 12.14 12.95 -10.61
C VAL A 127 11.76 11.69 -9.84
N SER A 128 12.32 11.52 -8.65
CA SER A 128 11.99 10.38 -7.79
C SER A 128 10.50 10.31 -7.49
N VAL A 129 9.93 9.14 -7.65
CA VAL A 129 8.56 8.79 -7.31
C VAL A 129 8.54 7.77 -6.19
N GLY A 130 7.41 7.52 -5.59
CA GLY A 130 7.35 6.58 -4.48
C GLY A 130 5.96 6.10 -4.15
N THR A 131 5.87 5.26 -3.13
CA THR A 131 4.59 4.83 -2.55
C THR A 131 4.50 5.34 -1.13
N ILE A 132 3.39 5.97 -0.76
CA ILE A 132 3.11 6.36 0.63
C ILE A 132 2.02 5.44 1.15
N PHE A 133 2.18 4.92 2.38
CA PHE A 133 1.15 4.11 3.00
C PHE A 133 1.00 4.38 4.49
N SER A 134 -0.20 4.10 4.98
CA SER A 134 -0.59 4.24 6.37
C SER A 134 -1.46 3.05 6.77
N ILE A 135 -1.18 2.45 7.92
CA ILE A 135 -1.86 1.26 8.41
C ILE A 135 -2.58 1.60 9.71
N TYR A 136 -3.86 1.27 9.79
CA TYR A 136 -4.68 1.41 10.98
C TYR A 136 -5.30 0.08 11.39
N ARG A 137 -5.65 -0.05 12.67
CA ARG A 137 -6.54 -1.13 13.08
C ARG A 137 -7.97 -0.78 12.71
N ARG A 138 -8.72 -1.75 12.19
CA ARG A 138 -10.15 -1.56 11.95
C ARG A 138 -10.89 -1.28 13.27
N VAL A 139 -11.94 -0.49 13.22
CA VAL A 139 -12.84 -0.20 14.36
C VAL A 139 -14.16 -0.96 14.24
N SER A 140 -14.56 -1.34 13.03
CA SER A 140 -15.72 -2.20 12.77
C SER A 140 -15.49 -3.62 13.31
N LYS A 141 -16.57 -4.35 13.56
CA LYS A 141 -16.50 -5.71 14.13
C LYS A 141 -15.88 -6.69 13.11
N PRO A 142 -14.97 -7.59 13.54
CA PRO A 142 -14.51 -8.69 12.71
C PRO A 142 -15.69 -9.51 12.15
N GLY A 143 -15.61 -9.90 10.88
CA GLY A 143 -16.70 -10.59 10.17
C GLY A 143 -17.73 -9.66 9.53
N ALA A 144 -17.86 -8.42 9.98
CA ALA A 144 -18.63 -7.39 9.27
C ALA A 144 -17.82 -6.83 8.08
N GLY A 145 -18.51 -6.19 7.14
CA GLY A 145 -17.86 -5.39 6.11
C GLY A 145 -17.03 -4.24 6.70
N VAL A 146 -16.02 -3.79 5.99
CA VAL A 146 -15.29 -2.58 6.32
C VAL A 146 -16.17 -1.36 6.06
N THR A 147 -16.00 -0.31 6.86
CA THR A 147 -16.78 0.94 6.79
C THR A 147 -15.86 2.14 6.64
N LEU A 148 -16.39 3.28 6.25
CA LEU A 148 -15.64 4.54 6.12
C LEU A 148 -14.93 4.93 7.43
N GLU A 149 -15.53 4.63 8.59
CA GLU A 149 -14.94 4.91 9.91
C GLU A 149 -13.65 4.11 10.16
N ASP A 150 -13.46 2.98 9.48
CA ASP A 150 -12.22 2.21 9.57
C ASP A 150 -11.03 2.98 8.97
N PHE A 151 -11.29 3.88 8.03
CA PHE A 151 -10.28 4.70 7.36
C PHE A 151 -10.17 6.11 7.96
N LEU A 152 -11.28 6.72 8.35
CA LEU A 152 -11.32 8.08 8.90
C LEU A 152 -10.97 8.10 10.40
N GLN A 153 -9.73 7.72 10.73
CA GLN A 153 -9.24 7.69 12.10
C GLN A 153 -8.24 8.81 12.39
N PRO A 154 -8.16 9.29 13.64
CA PRO A 154 -7.11 10.23 14.03
C PRO A 154 -5.71 9.69 13.78
N GLY A 155 -4.79 10.53 13.31
CA GLY A 155 -3.41 10.13 12.98
C GLY A 155 -2.63 9.50 14.14
N ASN A 156 -2.98 9.80 15.39
CA ASN A 156 -2.36 9.18 16.56
C ASN A 156 -2.77 7.71 16.80
N ARG A 157 -3.73 7.18 16.03
CA ARG A 157 -4.11 5.75 16.03
C ARG A 157 -3.41 4.94 14.96
N GLN A 158 -2.57 5.57 14.16
CA GLN A 158 -1.78 4.92 13.13
C GLN A 158 -0.87 3.85 13.75
N VAL A 159 -0.95 2.64 13.22
CA VAL A 159 -0.12 1.49 13.66
C VAL A 159 1.26 1.55 13.03
N ALA A 160 1.30 1.89 11.77
CA ALA A 160 2.53 2.07 11.01
C ALA A 160 2.28 3.00 9.82
N ALA A 161 3.32 3.67 9.40
CA ALA A 161 3.37 4.42 8.14
C ALA A 161 4.71 4.20 7.47
N GLY A 162 4.76 4.37 6.17
CA GLY A 162 5.99 4.25 5.42
C GLY A 162 5.94 4.95 4.07
N TYR A 163 7.13 5.19 3.57
CA TYR A 163 7.38 5.69 2.24
C TYR A 163 8.40 4.80 1.54
N VAL A 164 8.10 4.41 0.30
CA VAL A 164 9.04 3.70 -0.57
C VAL A 164 9.52 4.69 -1.63
N VAL A 165 10.81 4.82 -1.82
CA VAL A 165 11.40 5.62 -2.90
C VAL A 165 11.83 4.68 -4.02
N TYR A 166 11.44 4.99 -5.25
CA TYR A 166 11.79 4.26 -6.46
C TYR A 166 12.92 4.95 -7.20
#